data_bfd461b3b13b5c7f6112830e35473adb
#
_entry.id   bfd461b3b13b5c7f6112830e35473adb
#
_cell.length_a   1.000
_cell.length_b   1.000
_cell.length_c   1.000
_cell.angle_alpha   90.00
_cell.angle_beta   90.00
_cell.angle_gamma   90.00
#
_symmetry.space_group_name_H-M   'P 1'
#
loop_
_entity.id
_entity.type
_entity.pdbx_description
1 polymer ?
#
loop_
_entity_poly.entity_id
_entity_poly.type
_entity_poly.pdbx_seq_one_letter_code
_entity_poly.pdbx_strand_id
1 'polypeptide(L)'
;QLMDIEPHQLTDWFHAAFVDAFDWVVEPNVLGMGAFALGDAMMTKPYVSGTPYIKKMGDFCTSCKFHPTKSCPISPMYWAYFERHKDAFSGNHRLAMTLRTLQKRSDEKKANDAQTFLDVTKTLSEGKSLHAQKTLFSNNEV
;
A
#
# COMPACT_ATOMS: atom_id res chain seq x y z
N GLN A 1 0.24 -1.21 5.62
CA GLN A 1 -1.02 -1.57 4.95
C GLN A 1 -0.76 -2.31 3.63
N LEU A 2 -0.12 -1.70 2.63
CA LEU A 2 0.11 -2.35 1.33
C LEU A 2 0.97 -3.61 1.39
N MET A 3 1.75 -3.78 2.44
CA MET A 3 2.63 -4.93 2.69
C MET A 3 2.03 -5.92 3.70
N ASP A 4 0.83 -5.68 4.21
CA ASP A 4 0.17 -6.48 5.25
C ASP A 4 1.08 -6.71 6.48
N ILE A 5 1.80 -5.66 6.91
CA ILE A 5 2.64 -5.73 8.11
C ILE A 5 1.77 -6.03 9.33
N GLU A 6 2.26 -6.93 10.16
CA GLU A 6 1.59 -7.33 11.38
C GLU A 6 1.38 -6.13 12.33
N PRO A 7 0.18 -5.93 12.92
CA PRO A 7 -0.15 -4.74 13.70
C PRO A 7 0.77 -4.45 14.87
N HIS A 8 1.22 -5.47 15.61
CA HIS A 8 2.14 -5.26 16.72
C HIS A 8 3.48 -4.72 16.25
N GLN A 9 4.02 -5.23 15.14
CA GLN A 9 5.26 -4.70 14.55
C GLN A 9 5.12 -3.23 14.15
N LEU A 10 3.97 -2.84 13.63
CA LEU A 10 3.70 -1.46 13.27
C LEU A 10 3.55 -0.57 14.51
N THR A 11 2.89 -1.06 15.56
CA THR A 11 2.77 -0.38 16.86
C THR A 11 4.14 -0.17 17.50
N ASP A 12 4.97 -1.20 17.55
CA ASP A 12 6.35 -1.12 18.07
C ASP A 12 7.18 -0.09 17.30
N TRP A 13 7.01 -0.05 15.97
CA TRP A 13 7.69 0.96 15.15
C TRP A 13 7.23 2.38 15.50
N PHE A 14 5.93 2.61 15.72
CA PHE A 14 5.44 3.92 16.16
C PHE A 14 6.03 4.34 17.50
N HIS A 15 6.07 3.43 18.48
CA HIS A 15 6.65 3.70 19.79
C HIS A 15 8.16 3.98 19.72
N ALA A 16 8.88 3.32 18.82
CA ALA A 16 10.30 3.55 18.61
C ALA A 16 10.59 4.86 17.86
N ALA A 17 9.72 5.28 16.96
CA ALA A 17 9.95 6.41 16.06
C ALA A 17 9.44 7.75 16.62
N PHE A 18 8.44 7.75 17.51
CA PHE A 18 7.78 8.96 18.00
C PHE A 18 7.74 9.02 19.53
N VAL A 19 8.13 10.15 20.08
CA VAL A 19 8.16 10.36 21.55
C VAL A 19 6.76 10.53 22.16
N ASP A 20 5.77 10.85 21.35
CA ASP A 20 4.37 11.07 21.73
C ASP A 20 3.43 9.96 21.25
N ALA A 21 3.98 8.78 20.97
CA ALA A 21 3.23 7.60 20.55
C ALA A 21 2.54 6.94 21.75
N PHE A 22 1.44 7.53 22.23
CA PHE A 22 0.61 6.94 23.27
C PHE A 22 -0.33 5.87 22.67
N ASP A 23 -0.53 4.76 23.40
CA ASP A 23 -1.36 3.63 22.94
C ASP A 23 -2.74 4.04 22.43
N TRP A 24 -3.44 4.92 23.14
CA TRP A 24 -4.74 5.41 22.76
C TRP A 24 -4.76 6.21 21.43
N VAL A 25 -3.60 6.67 20.95
CA VAL A 25 -3.44 7.32 19.64
C VAL A 25 -2.96 6.30 18.62
N VAL A 26 -1.98 5.47 18.97
CA VAL A 26 -1.32 4.53 18.05
C VAL A 26 -2.26 3.40 17.64
N GLU A 27 -2.93 2.75 18.59
CA GLU A 27 -3.81 1.63 18.29
C GLU A 27 -4.92 1.95 17.28
N PRO A 28 -5.71 3.04 17.43
CA PRO A 28 -6.70 3.39 16.43
C PRO A 28 -6.11 3.67 15.04
N ASN A 29 -4.91 4.27 14.98
CA ASN A 29 -4.23 4.52 13.72
C ASN A 29 -3.72 3.24 13.08
N VAL A 30 -3.17 2.32 13.85
CA VAL A 30 -2.68 1.03 13.36
C VAL A 30 -3.83 0.14 12.91
N LEU A 31 -4.85 -0.05 13.75
CA LEU A 31 -5.97 -0.95 13.46
C LEU A 31 -6.98 -0.35 12.49
N GLY A 32 -7.31 0.94 12.64
CA GLY A 32 -8.33 1.60 11.84
C GLY A 32 -7.85 2.15 10.50
N MET A 33 -6.60 2.60 10.39
CA MET A 33 -6.07 3.26 9.19
C MET A 33 -4.83 2.58 8.60
N GLY A 34 -4.05 1.87 9.40
CA GLY A 34 -2.81 1.24 8.98
C GLY A 34 -2.99 -0.19 8.47
N ALA A 35 -2.99 -1.14 9.38
CA ALA A 35 -2.92 -2.57 9.04
C ALA A 35 -4.24 -3.14 8.52
N PHE A 36 -5.33 -2.83 9.18
CA PHE A 36 -6.63 -3.43 8.88
C PHE A 36 -7.65 -2.48 8.28
N ALA A 37 -7.33 -1.35 7.79
CA ALA A 37 -8.26 -0.34 7.28
C ALA A 37 -9.45 -0.90 6.46
N LEU A 38 -10.12 -1.91 7.02
CA LEU A 38 -11.29 -2.57 6.44
C LEU A 38 -12.58 -1.76 6.65
N GLY A 39 -12.50 -0.66 7.40
CA GLY A 39 -13.55 0.33 7.50
C GLY A 39 -14.61 0.09 8.56
N ASP A 40 -14.46 -0.92 9.41
CA ASP A 40 -15.57 -1.36 10.27
C ASP A 40 -15.58 -0.71 11.65
N ALA A 41 -14.45 -0.53 12.29
CA ALA A 41 -14.44 -0.12 13.69
C ALA A 41 -14.51 1.40 13.89
N MET A 42 -13.83 2.17 13.04
CA MET A 42 -13.64 3.61 13.25
C MET A 42 -13.91 4.47 12.02
N MET A 43 -13.93 3.89 10.83
CA MET A 43 -14.07 4.61 9.57
C MET A 43 -15.01 3.88 8.62
N THR A 44 -15.96 4.60 8.05
CA THR A 44 -16.88 4.05 7.04
C THR A 44 -16.23 3.82 5.69
N LYS A 45 -15.00 4.32 5.47
CA LYS A 45 -14.22 4.12 4.26
C LYS A 45 -12.79 3.76 4.64
N PRO A 46 -12.29 2.59 4.21
CA PRO A 46 -10.89 2.23 4.40
C PRO A 46 -9.95 3.25 3.77
N TYR A 47 -8.91 3.61 4.48
CA TYR A 47 -7.94 4.60 4.04
C TYR A 47 -6.75 3.88 3.38
N VAL A 48 -6.84 3.64 2.07
CA VAL A 48 -5.76 3.03 1.31
C VAL A 48 -5.09 4.10 0.45
N SER A 49 -3.83 4.42 0.77
CA SER A 49 -3.09 5.48 0.11
C SER A 49 -2.40 4.98 -1.15
N GLY A 50 -2.83 5.46 -2.29
CA GLY A 50 -2.17 5.23 -3.57
C GLY A 50 -1.14 6.33 -3.90
N THR A 51 -0.41 6.15 -5.00
CA THR A 51 0.62 7.09 -5.47
C THR A 51 0.15 8.55 -5.57
N PRO A 52 -1.07 8.87 -6.06
CA PRO A 52 -1.52 10.26 -6.13
C PRO A 52 -1.64 10.94 -4.76
N TYR A 53 -2.07 10.19 -3.75
CA TYR A 53 -2.18 10.70 -2.38
C TYR A 53 -0.79 10.95 -1.79
N ILE A 54 0.12 9.98 -1.90
CA ILE A 54 1.50 10.09 -1.39
C ILE A 54 2.22 11.27 -2.04
N LYS A 55 2.07 11.44 -3.37
CA LYS A 55 2.64 12.57 -4.11
C LYS A 55 2.11 13.92 -3.61
N LYS A 56 0.83 13.99 -3.22
CA LYS A 56 0.21 15.23 -2.71
C LYS A 56 0.66 15.57 -1.29
N MET A 57 0.91 14.55 -0.47
CA MET A 57 1.17 14.72 0.97
C MET A 57 2.63 14.92 1.32
N GLY A 58 3.56 14.76 0.36
CA GLY A 58 4.99 14.94 0.61
C GLY A 58 5.81 15.22 -0.64
N ASP A 59 7.03 15.67 -0.43
CA ASP A 59 7.98 16.05 -1.49
C ASP A 59 8.81 14.87 -2.01
N PHE A 60 8.58 13.66 -1.50
CA PHE A 60 9.38 12.48 -1.79
C PHE A 60 9.49 12.15 -3.28
N CYS A 61 8.43 12.44 -4.05
CA CYS A 61 8.39 12.10 -5.48
C CYS A 61 9.30 12.99 -6.35
N THR A 62 9.68 14.17 -5.87
CA THR A 62 10.53 15.11 -6.64
C THR A 62 11.97 14.62 -6.78
N SER A 63 12.49 13.92 -5.76
CA SER A 63 13.85 13.36 -5.73
C SER A 63 13.88 11.84 -5.91
N CYS A 64 12.72 11.20 -6.05
CA CYS A 64 12.60 9.75 -6.16
C CYS A 64 13.06 9.26 -7.54
N LYS A 65 13.79 8.14 -7.57
CA LYS A 65 14.20 7.47 -8.82
C LYS A 65 13.02 6.87 -9.59
N PHE A 66 11.92 6.57 -8.91
CA PHE A 66 10.73 6.00 -9.51
C PHE A 66 9.80 7.11 -10.00
N HIS A 67 9.41 7.04 -11.26
CA HIS A 67 8.43 7.96 -11.79
C HIS A 67 7.02 7.62 -11.26
N PRO A 68 6.26 8.59 -10.68
CA PRO A 68 5.00 8.30 -9.99
C PRO A 68 3.95 7.54 -10.80
N THR A 69 3.92 7.73 -12.12
CA THR A 69 2.93 7.10 -13.00
C THR A 69 3.48 5.94 -13.83
N LYS A 70 4.81 5.82 -13.98
CA LYS A 70 5.42 4.81 -14.88
C LYS A 70 6.07 3.66 -14.12
N SER A 71 6.89 3.96 -13.11
CA SER A 71 7.75 2.96 -12.46
C SER A 71 7.62 2.88 -10.95
N CYS A 72 6.70 3.65 -10.34
CA CYS A 72 6.50 3.63 -8.89
C CYS A 72 5.84 2.33 -8.44
N PRO A 73 6.47 1.53 -7.56
CA PRO A 73 5.92 0.25 -7.12
C PRO A 73 4.67 0.38 -6.24
N ILE A 74 4.41 1.57 -5.71
CA ILE A 74 3.21 1.81 -4.87
C ILE A 74 1.92 1.57 -5.65
N SER A 75 1.87 1.92 -6.95
CA SER A 75 0.65 1.72 -7.74
C SER A 75 0.28 0.24 -7.93
N PRO A 76 1.17 -0.63 -8.41
CA PRO A 76 0.88 -2.06 -8.46
C PRO A 76 0.64 -2.67 -7.07
N MET A 77 1.37 -2.28 -6.03
CA MET A 77 1.12 -2.74 -4.66
C MET A 77 -0.27 -2.36 -4.14
N TYR A 78 -0.75 -1.16 -4.50
CA TYR A 78 -2.12 -0.72 -4.18
C TYR A 78 -3.17 -1.65 -4.81
N TRP A 79 -3.02 -2.01 -6.08
CA TRP A 79 -3.95 -2.92 -6.74
C TRP A 79 -3.81 -4.36 -6.24
N ALA A 80 -2.60 -4.82 -5.96
CA ALA A 80 -2.35 -6.13 -5.35
C ALA A 80 -3.00 -6.22 -3.95
N TYR A 81 -2.98 -5.14 -3.17
CA TYR A 81 -3.66 -5.07 -1.88
C TYR A 81 -5.18 -5.23 -2.05
N PHE A 82 -5.81 -4.50 -2.96
CA PHE A 82 -7.24 -4.62 -3.20
C PHE A 82 -7.64 -6.00 -3.76
N GLU A 83 -6.80 -6.63 -4.57
CA GLU A 83 -7.08 -8.00 -5.06
C GLU A 83 -7.03 -9.02 -3.92
N ARG A 84 -6.05 -8.92 -3.02
CA ARG A 84 -5.94 -9.84 -1.86
C ARG A 84 -7.10 -9.69 -0.87
N HIS A 85 -7.62 -8.49 -0.69
CA HIS A 85 -8.64 -8.19 0.30
C HIS A 85 -10.03 -7.89 -0.30
N LYS A 86 -10.24 -8.23 -1.57
CA LYS A 86 -11.48 -7.89 -2.31
C LYS A 86 -12.75 -8.38 -1.64
N ASP A 87 -12.70 -9.57 -1.04
CA ASP A 87 -13.87 -10.18 -0.39
C ASP A 87 -14.26 -9.40 0.87
N ALA A 88 -13.28 -8.98 1.67
CA ALA A 88 -13.50 -8.14 2.84
C ALA A 88 -14.07 -6.75 2.48
N PHE A 89 -13.71 -6.23 1.30
CA PHE A 89 -14.21 -4.95 0.82
C PHE A 89 -15.54 -5.02 0.05
N SER A 90 -16.01 -6.20 -0.30
CA SER A 90 -17.17 -6.39 -1.19
C SER A 90 -18.45 -5.72 -0.70
N GLY A 91 -18.67 -5.69 0.63
CA GLY A 91 -19.82 -5.04 1.27
C GLY A 91 -19.70 -3.52 1.42
N ASN A 92 -18.54 -2.91 1.13
CA ASN A 92 -18.34 -1.49 1.35
C ASN A 92 -18.68 -0.66 0.11
N HIS A 93 -19.87 -0.01 0.13
CA HIS A 93 -20.34 0.79 -1.00
C HIS A 93 -19.42 1.96 -1.36
N ARG A 94 -18.63 2.48 -0.43
CA ARG A 94 -17.66 3.59 -0.68
C ARG A 94 -16.46 3.14 -1.49
N LEU A 95 -16.20 1.84 -1.56
CA LEU A 95 -15.14 1.25 -2.38
C LEU A 95 -15.65 0.70 -3.72
N ALA A 96 -16.96 0.81 -3.98
CA ALA A 96 -17.58 0.25 -5.19
C ALA A 96 -16.87 0.68 -6.49
N MET A 97 -16.45 1.94 -6.61
CA MET A 97 -15.73 2.44 -7.79
C MET A 97 -14.36 1.80 -7.91
N THR A 98 -13.63 1.66 -6.81
CA THR A 98 -12.30 1.01 -6.78
C THR A 98 -12.42 -0.46 -7.16
N LEU A 99 -13.38 -1.17 -6.59
CA LEU A 99 -13.61 -2.59 -6.89
C LEU A 99 -14.06 -2.81 -8.34
N ARG A 100 -14.89 -1.95 -8.91
CA ARG A 100 -15.24 -1.99 -10.34
C ARG A 100 -14.01 -1.78 -11.22
N THR A 101 -13.12 -0.88 -10.85
CA THR A 101 -11.87 -0.66 -11.59
C THR A 101 -10.97 -1.88 -11.50
N LEU A 102 -10.86 -2.49 -10.32
CA LEU A 102 -10.13 -3.73 -10.10
C LEU A 102 -10.65 -4.88 -10.99
N GLN A 103 -11.97 -5.04 -11.08
CA GLN A 103 -12.61 -6.06 -11.91
C GLN A 103 -12.31 -5.89 -13.42
N LYS A 104 -12.15 -4.63 -13.87
CA LYS A 104 -11.84 -4.32 -15.28
C LYS A 104 -10.35 -4.47 -15.62
N ARG A 105 -9.47 -4.68 -14.63
CA ARG A 105 -8.04 -4.90 -14.88
C ARG A 105 -7.84 -6.27 -15.53
N SER A 106 -7.00 -6.33 -16.57
CA SER A 106 -6.65 -7.60 -17.21
C SER A 106 -5.90 -8.52 -16.24
N ASP A 107 -6.00 -9.82 -16.46
CA ASP A 107 -5.31 -10.82 -15.62
C ASP A 107 -3.79 -10.65 -15.67
N GLU A 108 -3.24 -10.24 -16.80
CA GLU A 108 -1.83 -9.91 -16.95
C GLU A 108 -1.41 -8.76 -16.01
N LYS A 109 -2.22 -7.68 -15.93
CA LYS A 109 -1.95 -6.57 -15.00
C LYS A 109 -2.05 -7.00 -13.55
N LYS A 110 -3.02 -7.85 -13.21
CA LYS A 110 -3.15 -8.39 -11.85
C LYS A 110 -1.97 -9.29 -11.48
N ALA A 111 -1.49 -10.12 -12.41
CA ALA A 111 -0.31 -10.95 -12.20
C ALA A 111 0.95 -10.09 -11.98
N ASN A 112 1.13 -9.03 -12.77
CA ASN A 112 2.23 -8.08 -12.60
C ASN A 112 2.14 -7.32 -11.25
N ASP A 113 0.93 -6.91 -10.85
CA ASP A 113 0.72 -6.26 -9.55
C ASP A 113 1.11 -7.20 -8.39
N ALA A 114 0.71 -8.48 -8.47
CA ALA A 114 1.06 -9.49 -7.48
C ALA A 114 2.57 -9.78 -7.46
N GLN A 115 3.21 -9.90 -8.62
CA GLN A 115 4.65 -10.10 -8.70
C GLN A 115 5.41 -8.92 -8.10
N THR A 116 5.00 -7.68 -8.42
CA THR A 116 5.61 -6.48 -7.84
C THR A 116 5.52 -6.48 -6.31
N PHE A 117 4.38 -6.89 -5.75
CA PHE A 117 4.22 -7.02 -4.30
C PHE A 117 5.23 -8.00 -3.71
N LEU A 118 5.39 -9.18 -4.32
CA LEU A 118 6.34 -10.20 -3.85
C LEU A 118 7.79 -9.69 -3.91
N ASP A 119 8.16 -9.05 -5.01
CA ASP A 119 9.52 -8.54 -5.21
C ASP A 119 9.87 -7.41 -4.24
N VAL A 120 8.94 -6.48 -4.04
CA VAL A 120 9.12 -5.39 -3.07
C VAL A 120 9.23 -5.93 -1.66
N THR A 121 8.30 -6.80 -1.26
CA THR A 121 8.28 -7.38 0.09
C THR A 121 9.55 -8.18 0.36
N LYS A 122 9.98 -9.02 -0.58
CA LYS A 122 11.23 -9.77 -0.47
C LYS A 122 12.45 -8.85 -0.34
N THR A 123 12.54 -7.85 -1.21
CA THR A 123 13.68 -6.92 -1.21
C THR A 123 13.81 -6.20 0.13
N LEU A 124 12.69 -5.72 0.67
CA LEU A 124 12.67 -5.00 1.94
C LEU A 124 12.91 -5.94 3.14
N SER A 125 12.40 -7.16 3.11
CA SER A 125 12.65 -8.16 4.17
C SER A 125 14.12 -8.60 4.24
N GLU A 126 14.84 -8.54 3.11
CA GLU A 126 16.29 -8.76 3.04
C GLU A 126 17.11 -7.51 3.45
N GLY A 127 16.49 -6.44 3.90
CA GLY A 127 17.14 -5.18 4.27
C GLY A 127 17.73 -4.42 3.07
N LYS A 128 17.34 -4.76 1.85
CA LYS A 128 17.84 -4.13 0.63
C LYS A 128 17.03 -2.90 0.24
N SER A 129 17.69 -1.91 -0.35
CA SER A 129 17.02 -0.73 -0.89
C SER A 129 16.44 -1.02 -2.28
N LEU A 130 15.17 -0.65 -2.49
CA LEU A 130 14.54 -0.70 -3.81
C LEU A 130 15.26 0.19 -4.83
N HIS A 131 15.90 1.27 -4.38
CA HIS A 131 16.69 2.18 -5.25
C HIS A 131 17.98 1.55 -5.80
N ALA A 132 18.46 0.46 -5.20
CA ALA A 132 19.64 -0.27 -5.68
C ALA A 132 19.32 -1.23 -6.84
N GLN A 133 18.06 -1.57 -7.03
CA GLN A 133 17.61 -2.51 -8.07
C GLN A 133 17.17 -1.75 -9.33
N LYS A 134 18.05 -1.67 -10.32
CA LYS A 134 17.82 -0.92 -11.57
C LYS A 134 16.78 -1.54 -12.54
N THR A 135 16.34 -2.77 -12.35
CA THR A 135 15.70 -3.57 -13.40
C THR A 135 14.29 -4.10 -13.11
N LEU A 136 13.80 -4.05 -11.89
CA LEU A 136 12.52 -4.72 -11.56
C LEU A 136 11.26 -4.00 -12.05
N PHE A 137 11.34 -2.71 -12.39
CA PHE A 137 10.15 -1.89 -12.64
C PHE A 137 10.17 -1.16 -14.00
N SER A 138 11.12 -1.47 -14.88
CA SER A 138 11.30 -0.77 -16.16
C SER A 138 10.44 -1.31 -17.31
N ASN A 139 9.68 -2.39 -17.14
CA ASN A 139 8.98 -3.07 -18.23
C ASN A 139 7.50 -2.67 -18.40
N ASN A 140 7.07 -1.51 -17.92
CA ASN A 140 5.73 -1.00 -18.18
C ASN A 140 5.72 0.13 -19.23
N GLU A 141 6.49 -0.04 -20.32
CA GLU A 141 6.26 0.73 -21.54
C GLU A 141 5.34 -0.10 -22.45
N VAL A 142 4.03 0.11 -22.35
CA VAL A 142 3.06 0.18 -23.47
C VAL A 142 1.78 0.82 -22.93
#